data_7285da489766eb50aeb79512fb8664bd
#
_entry.id   7285da489766eb50aeb79512fb8664bd
#
_cell.length_a   1.000
_cell.length_b   1.000
_cell.length_c   1.000
_cell.angle_alpha   90.00
_cell.angle_beta   90.00
_cell.angle_gamma   90.00
#
_symmetry.space_group_name_H-M   'P 1'
#
loop_
_entity.id
_entity.type
_entity.pdbx_description
1 polymer ?
#
loop_
_entity_poly.entity_id
_entity_poly.type
_entity_poly.pdbx_seq_one_letter_code
_entity_poly.pdbx_strand_id
1 'polypeptide(L)'
;MTFGDINKDWVVVGKIKKTYGTKGLVKIISYCHKPSSIFNYEPIILKNTKEKVYLDLNDKNNNSQEKKIFTAKITSSKNIETSRNLIGEELLADKNNFPECKKNDFFYSDLEKCNVFDLNNELIGKISGIFNFGAGDILEITKNEDNSTMLINFNKYNFPKISIKEKSITLDFK
;
A
#
# COMPACT_ATOMS: atom_id res chain seq x y z
N MET A 1 -2.20 1.00 -29.66
CA MET A 1 -2.72 1.61 -28.42
C MET A 1 -1.53 2.08 -27.63
N THR A 2 -1.27 3.38 -27.63
CA THR A 2 -0.19 4.03 -26.89
C THR A 2 -0.47 3.90 -25.39
N PHE A 3 0.43 3.24 -24.67
CA PHE A 3 0.40 3.19 -23.21
C PHE A 3 0.67 4.61 -22.72
N GLY A 4 -0.36 5.24 -22.16
CA GLY A 4 -0.22 6.48 -21.41
C GLY A 4 0.82 6.27 -20.31
N ASP A 5 1.58 7.29 -20.03
CA ASP A 5 2.63 7.32 -19.01
C ASP A 5 2.18 6.60 -17.75
N ILE A 6 3.07 5.73 -17.22
CA ILE A 6 2.91 5.19 -15.86
C ILE A 6 3.13 6.37 -14.93
N ASN A 7 2.09 7.17 -14.83
CA ASN A 7 2.06 8.39 -14.05
C ASN A 7 1.74 8.06 -12.59
N LYS A 8 1.97 9.01 -11.76
CA LYS A 8 1.76 9.26 -10.32
C LYS A 8 0.73 8.39 -9.55
N ASP A 9 -0.10 7.61 -10.27
CA ASP A 9 -1.24 6.88 -9.71
C ASP A 9 -1.02 5.36 -9.60
N TRP A 10 0.12 4.84 -10.04
CA TRP A 10 0.46 3.43 -9.94
C TRP A 10 1.31 3.12 -8.71
N VAL A 11 0.89 2.13 -7.94
CA VAL A 11 1.52 1.72 -6.67
C VAL A 11 2.00 0.29 -6.77
N VAL A 12 3.20 0.02 -6.24
CA VAL A 12 3.73 -1.35 -6.11
C VAL A 12 2.95 -2.05 -5.01
N VAL A 13 2.18 -3.07 -5.38
CA VAL A 13 1.33 -3.86 -4.47
C VAL A 13 1.90 -5.25 -4.16
N GLY A 14 2.95 -5.66 -4.87
CA GLY A 14 3.59 -6.94 -4.64
C GLY A 14 4.74 -7.22 -5.59
N LYS A 15 5.31 -8.43 -5.47
CA LYS A 15 6.43 -8.90 -6.29
C LYS A 15 6.36 -10.40 -6.53
N ILE A 16 6.75 -10.83 -7.72
CA ILE A 16 6.88 -12.26 -8.08
C ILE A 16 8.20 -12.77 -7.51
N LYS A 17 8.14 -13.76 -6.61
CA LYS A 17 9.30 -14.32 -5.90
C LYS A 17 9.95 -15.49 -6.63
N LYS A 18 9.13 -16.44 -7.05
CA LYS A 18 9.60 -17.70 -7.69
C LYS A 18 8.48 -18.42 -8.40
N THR A 19 8.82 -19.34 -9.27
CA THR A 19 7.86 -20.29 -9.87
C THR A 19 7.41 -21.33 -8.84
N TYR A 20 6.25 -21.94 -9.09
CA TYR A 20 5.69 -23.01 -8.26
C TYR A 20 5.10 -24.13 -9.15
N GLY A 21 5.63 -25.33 -9.01
CA GLY A 21 5.22 -26.48 -9.83
C GLY A 21 5.57 -26.30 -11.31
N THR A 22 4.98 -27.15 -12.16
CA THR A 22 5.26 -27.21 -13.62
C THR A 22 4.20 -26.49 -14.47
N LYS A 23 3.05 -26.14 -13.87
CA LYS A 23 1.88 -25.60 -14.58
C LYS A 23 1.89 -24.06 -14.74
N GLY A 24 3.05 -23.43 -14.61
CA GLY A 24 3.16 -21.98 -14.78
C GLY A 24 2.66 -21.17 -13.60
N LEU A 25 2.51 -21.77 -12.41
CA LEU A 25 2.17 -21.03 -11.20
C LEU A 25 3.38 -20.28 -10.66
N VAL A 26 3.11 -19.16 -9.96
CA VAL A 26 4.13 -18.36 -9.30
C VAL A 26 3.78 -18.13 -7.82
N LYS A 27 4.82 -17.89 -7.03
CA LYS A 27 4.64 -17.36 -5.68
C LYS A 27 4.84 -15.86 -5.71
N ILE A 28 3.82 -15.13 -5.29
CA ILE A 28 3.83 -13.67 -5.15
C ILE A 28 3.86 -13.29 -3.68
N ILE A 29 4.61 -12.24 -3.36
CA ILE A 29 4.52 -11.57 -2.07
C ILE A 29 3.66 -10.32 -2.23
N SER A 30 2.66 -10.17 -1.36
CA SER A 30 1.83 -8.98 -1.30
C SER A 30 2.42 -7.98 -0.31
N TYR A 31 2.40 -6.70 -0.70
CA TYR A 31 2.79 -5.55 0.14
C TYR A 31 1.56 -4.80 0.68
N CYS A 32 0.35 -5.28 0.34
CA CYS A 32 -0.87 -4.70 0.83
C CYS A 32 -1.02 -4.87 2.34
N HIS A 33 -1.63 -3.90 3.02
CA HIS A 33 -1.95 -3.98 4.45
C HIS A 33 -2.76 -5.26 4.76
N LYS A 34 -3.85 -5.51 4.03
CA LYS A 34 -4.52 -6.82 3.97
C LYS A 34 -3.95 -7.59 2.77
N PRO A 35 -3.09 -8.60 2.98
CA PRO A 35 -2.34 -9.20 1.88
C PRO A 35 -3.19 -9.76 0.74
N SER A 36 -4.37 -10.33 1.04
CA SER A 36 -5.30 -10.87 0.03
C SER A 36 -5.94 -9.79 -0.85
N SER A 37 -5.89 -8.52 -0.47
CA SER A 37 -6.45 -7.42 -1.27
C SER A 37 -5.77 -7.24 -2.62
N ILE A 38 -4.55 -7.77 -2.80
CA ILE A 38 -3.85 -7.74 -4.08
C ILE A 38 -4.69 -8.32 -5.24
N PHE A 39 -5.55 -9.30 -4.95
CA PHE A 39 -6.45 -9.92 -5.94
C PHE A 39 -7.67 -9.06 -6.30
N ASN A 40 -7.92 -7.98 -5.56
CA ASN A 40 -9.05 -7.07 -5.80
C ASN A 40 -8.64 -5.84 -6.64
N TYR A 41 -7.33 -5.65 -6.90
CA TYR A 41 -6.80 -4.45 -7.56
C TYR A 41 -6.52 -4.65 -9.05
N GLU A 42 -7.23 -5.59 -9.66
CA GLU A 42 -7.08 -5.89 -11.08
C GLU A 42 -7.62 -4.76 -11.98
N PRO A 43 -7.02 -4.56 -13.15
CA PRO A 43 -5.86 -5.25 -13.70
C PRO A 43 -4.55 -4.83 -13.04
N ILE A 44 -3.64 -5.79 -12.87
CA ILE A 44 -2.26 -5.55 -12.41
C ILE A 44 -1.37 -5.30 -13.63
N ILE A 45 -0.39 -4.40 -13.49
CA ILE A 45 0.65 -4.18 -14.50
C ILE A 45 1.99 -4.72 -13.99
N LEU A 46 2.68 -5.46 -14.84
CA LEU A 46 4.08 -5.83 -14.62
C LEU A 46 4.97 -4.61 -14.85
N LYS A 47 5.80 -4.25 -13.88
CA LYS A 47 6.55 -2.98 -13.90
C LYS A 47 7.49 -2.84 -15.09
N ASN A 48 8.25 -3.90 -15.43
CA ASN A 48 9.26 -3.84 -16.49
C ASN A 48 8.64 -4.02 -17.87
N THR A 49 7.79 -5.04 -18.03
CA THR A 49 7.19 -5.39 -19.33
C THR A 49 6.00 -4.51 -19.69
N LYS A 50 5.43 -3.79 -18.72
CA LYS A 50 4.20 -2.98 -18.86
C LYS A 50 2.97 -3.79 -19.27
N GLU A 51 3.03 -5.11 -19.20
CA GLU A 51 1.95 -6.00 -19.54
C GLU A 51 0.85 -5.99 -18.49
N LYS A 52 -0.41 -5.91 -18.93
CA LYS A 52 -1.57 -6.09 -18.05
C LYS A 52 -1.79 -7.57 -17.79
N VAL A 53 -1.87 -7.94 -16.53
CA VAL A 53 -2.07 -9.32 -16.10
C VAL A 53 -3.20 -9.40 -15.06
N TYR A 54 -3.78 -10.58 -14.97
CA TYR A 54 -4.76 -10.93 -13.95
C TYR A 54 -4.18 -12.04 -13.09
N LEU A 55 -4.47 -12.00 -11.81
CA LEU A 55 -3.98 -12.96 -10.82
C LEU A 55 -5.11 -13.92 -10.44
N ASP A 56 -4.99 -15.18 -10.81
CA ASP A 56 -5.92 -16.23 -10.37
C ASP A 56 -5.34 -16.96 -9.15
N LEU A 57 -6.05 -16.89 -8.05
CA LEU A 57 -5.64 -17.50 -6.78
C LEU A 57 -5.80 -19.02 -6.86
N ASN A 58 -4.70 -19.75 -6.87
CA ASN A 58 -4.71 -21.22 -6.98
C ASN A 58 -4.54 -21.95 -5.65
N ASP A 59 -4.81 -21.32 -4.55
CA ASP A 59 -4.55 -21.91 -3.22
C ASP A 59 -5.87 -22.14 -2.47
N LYS A 60 -6.38 -23.36 -2.53
CA LYS A 60 -7.56 -23.79 -1.74
C LYS A 60 -7.33 -23.72 -0.22
N ASN A 61 -6.10 -23.52 0.23
CA ASN A 61 -5.68 -23.45 1.62
C ASN A 61 -5.39 -22.04 2.13
N ASN A 62 -5.76 -20.98 1.38
CA ASN A 62 -5.48 -19.60 1.73
C ASN A 62 -6.46 -18.98 2.75
N ASN A 63 -6.92 -19.75 3.72
CA ASN A 63 -7.82 -19.25 4.77
C ASN A 63 -7.15 -18.36 5.84
N SER A 64 -5.84 -18.12 5.78
CA SER A 64 -5.19 -17.21 6.71
C SER A 64 -5.04 -15.83 6.07
N GLN A 65 -5.80 -14.85 6.55
CA GLN A 65 -5.75 -13.43 6.15
C GLN A 65 -4.36 -12.80 6.37
N GLU A 66 -3.48 -13.46 7.11
CA GLU A 66 -2.14 -13.01 7.49
C GLU A 66 -1.01 -13.47 6.55
N LYS A 67 -1.28 -14.40 5.63
CA LYS A 67 -0.25 -14.87 4.70
C LYS A 67 0.10 -13.78 3.68
N LYS A 68 1.33 -13.30 3.72
CA LYS A 68 1.87 -12.34 2.73
C LYS A 68 2.28 -12.99 1.41
N ILE A 69 2.39 -14.33 1.32
CA ILE A 69 2.84 -15.06 0.14
C ILE A 69 1.71 -15.96 -0.37
N PHE A 70 1.34 -15.75 -1.63
CA PHE A 70 0.29 -16.49 -2.31
C PHE A 70 0.83 -17.29 -3.48
N THR A 71 0.14 -18.37 -3.82
CA THR A 71 0.35 -19.08 -5.08
C THR A 71 -0.73 -18.64 -6.04
N ALA A 72 -0.33 -18.09 -7.18
CA ALA A 72 -1.25 -17.58 -8.18
C ALA A 72 -0.84 -18.01 -9.58
N LYS A 73 -1.83 -18.10 -10.49
CA LYS A 73 -1.61 -18.16 -11.91
C LYS A 73 -1.71 -16.74 -12.47
N ILE A 74 -0.76 -16.40 -13.33
CA ILE A 74 -0.77 -15.12 -14.06
C ILE A 74 -1.25 -15.40 -15.47
N THR A 75 -2.10 -14.55 -16.02
CA THR A 75 -2.72 -14.75 -17.34
C THR A 75 -1.71 -14.96 -18.46
N SER A 76 -0.57 -14.26 -18.42
CA SER A 76 0.52 -14.38 -19.39
C SER A 76 1.40 -15.62 -19.19
N SER A 77 1.27 -16.30 -18.05
CA SER A 77 2.09 -17.46 -17.71
C SER A 77 1.42 -18.76 -18.13
N LYS A 78 1.80 -19.27 -19.31
CA LYS A 78 1.24 -20.53 -19.86
C LYS A 78 1.94 -21.78 -19.34
N ASN A 79 3.24 -21.68 -19.04
CA ASN A 79 4.10 -22.79 -18.61
C ASN A 79 5.20 -22.29 -17.67
N ILE A 80 6.04 -23.20 -17.18
CA ILE A 80 7.12 -22.87 -16.24
C ILE A 80 8.18 -21.94 -16.85
N GLU A 81 8.45 -22.01 -18.14
CA GLU A 81 9.46 -21.17 -18.81
C GLU A 81 9.00 -19.72 -18.85
N THR A 82 7.75 -19.46 -19.27
CA THR A 82 7.16 -18.12 -19.25
C THR A 82 7.10 -17.57 -17.83
N SER A 83 6.81 -18.41 -16.83
CA SER A 83 6.80 -18.00 -15.42
C SER A 83 8.18 -17.62 -14.89
N ARG A 84 9.25 -18.27 -15.38
CA ARG A 84 10.63 -17.94 -14.95
C ARG A 84 11.01 -16.52 -15.35
N ASN A 85 10.59 -16.06 -16.51
CA ASN A 85 10.86 -14.72 -17.02
C ASN A 85 10.16 -13.62 -16.19
N LEU A 86 9.14 -14.00 -15.41
CA LEU A 86 8.41 -13.07 -14.54
C LEU A 86 9.01 -12.98 -13.12
N ILE A 87 10.02 -13.78 -12.79
CA ILE A 87 10.63 -13.73 -11.46
C ILE A 87 11.31 -12.37 -11.25
N GLY A 88 11.01 -11.73 -10.15
CA GLY A 88 11.55 -10.41 -9.81
C GLY A 88 10.69 -9.24 -10.29
N GLU A 89 9.68 -9.47 -11.16
CA GLU A 89 8.74 -8.43 -11.57
C GLU A 89 7.96 -7.87 -10.38
N GLU A 90 7.87 -6.55 -10.32
CA GLU A 90 7.00 -5.83 -9.41
C GLU A 90 5.59 -5.69 -10.01
N LEU A 91 4.60 -5.88 -9.16
CA LEU A 91 3.18 -5.84 -9.49
C LEU A 91 2.65 -4.46 -9.15
N LEU A 92 2.17 -3.73 -10.15
CA LEU A 92 1.61 -2.39 -10.01
C LEU A 92 0.09 -2.45 -10.10
N ALA A 93 -0.59 -1.74 -9.21
CA ALA A 93 -2.03 -1.51 -9.28
C ALA A 93 -2.34 -0.02 -9.40
N ASP A 94 -3.43 0.31 -10.11
CA ASP A 94 -3.93 1.67 -10.19
C ASP A 94 -4.55 2.07 -8.85
N LYS A 95 -4.18 3.22 -8.30
CA LYS A 95 -4.77 3.78 -7.07
C LYS A 95 -6.30 3.93 -7.15
N ASN A 96 -6.83 4.17 -8.34
CA ASN A 96 -8.26 4.31 -8.54
C ASN A 96 -9.02 2.99 -8.34
N ASN A 97 -8.33 1.84 -8.44
CA ASN A 97 -8.92 0.53 -8.17
C ASN A 97 -8.89 0.15 -6.68
N PHE A 98 -8.26 0.98 -5.86
CA PHE A 98 -8.29 0.74 -4.42
C PHE A 98 -9.67 1.09 -3.89
N PRO A 99 -10.22 0.30 -2.94
CA PRO A 99 -11.46 0.66 -2.30
C PRO A 99 -11.32 2.08 -1.75
N GLU A 100 -12.34 2.91 -1.98
CA GLU A 100 -12.39 4.22 -1.34
C GLU A 100 -12.09 4.00 0.14
N CYS A 101 -11.03 4.66 0.62
CA CYS A 101 -10.70 4.61 2.03
C CYS A 101 -11.98 4.96 2.79
N LYS A 102 -12.44 4.05 3.65
CA LYS A 102 -13.48 4.42 4.60
C LYS A 102 -13.03 5.75 5.19
N LYS A 103 -13.93 6.67 5.47
CA LYS A 103 -13.64 8.06 5.88
C LYS A 103 -12.46 8.28 6.84
N ASN A 104 -11.86 7.21 7.38
CA ASN A 104 -10.75 7.19 8.33
C ASN A 104 -9.56 6.28 7.92
N ASP A 105 -9.54 5.68 6.72
CA ASP A 105 -8.40 4.87 6.25
C ASP A 105 -7.54 5.73 5.32
N PHE A 106 -6.34 6.08 5.75
CA PHE A 106 -5.39 6.89 4.99
C PHE A 106 -4.19 6.03 4.56
N PHE A 107 -3.65 6.29 3.36
CA PHE A 107 -2.36 5.70 3.01
C PHE A 107 -1.25 6.42 3.80
N TYR A 108 -0.30 5.67 4.32
CA TYR A 108 0.84 6.24 5.06
C TYR A 108 1.55 7.32 4.24
N SER A 109 1.74 7.08 2.93
CA SER A 109 2.35 8.05 2.02
C SER A 109 1.59 9.38 1.88
N ASP A 110 0.31 9.40 2.18
CA ASP A 110 -0.50 10.62 2.13
C ASP A 110 -0.43 11.36 3.47
N LEU A 111 -0.35 10.61 4.57
CA LEU A 111 -0.18 11.17 5.92
C LEU A 111 1.20 11.80 6.12
N GLU A 112 2.29 11.16 5.64
CA GLU A 112 3.67 11.67 5.73
C GLU A 112 3.89 13.05 5.10
N LYS A 113 2.94 13.53 4.30
CA LYS A 113 3.00 14.85 3.65
C LYS A 113 2.16 15.91 4.36
N CYS A 114 1.48 15.53 5.45
CA CYS A 114 0.56 16.42 6.13
C CYS A 114 1.27 17.29 7.17
N ASN A 115 0.84 18.54 7.22
CA ASN A 115 1.14 19.44 8.32
C ASN A 115 0.21 19.12 9.51
N VAL A 116 0.71 19.31 10.71
CA VAL A 116 -0.02 19.08 11.95
C VAL A 116 -0.35 20.41 12.60
N PHE A 117 -1.62 20.64 12.86
CA PHE A 117 -2.14 21.84 13.49
C PHE A 117 -2.76 21.50 14.85
N ASP A 118 -2.79 22.44 15.76
CA ASP A 118 -3.56 22.33 17.00
C ASP A 118 -5.06 22.63 16.80
N LEU A 119 -5.84 22.61 17.89
CA LEU A 119 -7.26 22.95 17.85
C LEU A 119 -7.53 24.42 17.54
N ASN A 120 -6.55 25.30 17.75
CA ASN A 120 -6.63 26.76 17.44
C ASN A 120 -6.20 27.02 15.98
N ASN A 121 -5.88 25.95 15.21
CA ASN A 121 -5.37 26.03 13.84
C ASN A 121 -3.96 26.63 13.75
N GLU A 122 -3.16 26.54 14.81
CA GLU A 122 -1.74 26.89 14.81
C GLU A 122 -0.90 25.70 14.32
N LEU A 123 0.11 25.99 13.48
CA LEU A 123 0.98 24.96 12.90
C LEU A 123 1.98 24.46 13.95
N ILE A 124 1.81 23.22 14.41
CA ILE A 124 2.70 22.56 15.37
C ILE A 124 3.95 22.00 14.67
N GLY A 125 3.76 21.31 13.52
CA GLY A 125 4.86 20.60 12.87
C GLY A 125 4.40 19.81 11.65
N LYS A 126 5.17 18.76 11.33
CA LYS A 126 4.92 17.86 10.18
C LYS A 126 5.06 16.41 10.61
N ILE A 127 4.30 15.52 9.96
CA ILE A 127 4.51 14.09 10.12
C ILE A 127 5.83 13.71 9.44
N SER A 128 6.76 13.15 10.24
CA SER A 128 8.08 12.68 9.80
C SER A 128 8.17 11.17 9.66
N GLY A 129 7.27 10.42 10.29
CA GLY A 129 7.23 8.97 10.19
C GLY A 129 5.92 8.37 10.70
N ILE A 130 5.70 7.11 10.31
CA ILE A 130 4.56 6.32 10.76
C ILE A 130 5.07 4.93 11.12
N PHE A 131 4.77 4.49 12.34
CA PHE A 131 5.22 3.22 12.88
C PHE A 131 4.04 2.39 13.36
N ASN A 132 4.15 1.07 13.23
CA ASN A 132 3.20 0.13 13.82
C ASN A 132 3.97 -1.01 14.49
N PHE A 133 3.88 -1.06 15.82
CA PHE A 133 4.52 -2.08 16.65
C PHE A 133 3.55 -3.19 17.08
N GLY A 134 2.39 -3.32 16.40
CA GLY A 134 1.40 -4.36 16.67
C GLY A 134 0.24 -3.91 17.56
N ALA A 135 0.32 -2.72 18.17
CA ALA A 135 -0.72 -2.16 19.05
C ALA A 135 -1.50 -0.98 18.41
N GLY A 136 -1.35 -0.78 17.10
CA GLY A 136 -1.91 0.35 16.35
C GLY A 136 -0.83 1.23 15.74
N ASP A 137 -1.26 2.19 14.93
CA ASP A 137 -0.36 3.11 14.24
C ASP A 137 0.05 4.26 15.17
N ILE A 138 1.30 4.68 15.06
CA ILE A 138 1.89 5.80 15.79
C ILE A 138 2.43 6.78 14.76
N LEU A 139 2.05 8.05 14.87
CA LEU A 139 2.62 9.12 14.07
C LEU A 139 3.78 9.75 14.80
N GLU A 140 4.91 9.87 14.10
CA GLU A 140 6.02 10.70 14.51
C GLU A 140 5.82 12.11 13.91
N ILE A 141 5.88 13.11 14.75
CA ILE A 141 5.68 14.51 14.38
C ILE A 141 6.93 15.29 14.74
N THR A 142 7.56 15.91 13.76
CA THR A 142 8.65 16.85 13.98
C THR A 142 8.07 18.23 14.19
N LYS A 143 8.31 18.84 15.36
CA LYS A 143 7.84 20.18 15.70
C LYS A 143 8.61 21.23 14.92
N ASN A 144 7.92 22.29 14.52
CA ASN A 144 8.54 23.43 13.84
C ASN A 144 9.34 24.33 14.79
N GLU A 145 8.99 24.35 16.07
CA GLU A 145 9.55 25.26 17.05
C GLU A 145 11.03 24.94 17.37
N ASP A 146 11.33 23.67 17.64
CA ASP A 146 12.63 23.22 18.14
C ASP A 146 13.20 22.01 17.39
N ASN A 147 12.53 21.56 16.32
CA ASN A 147 12.83 20.33 15.58
C ASN A 147 12.81 19.05 16.46
N SER A 148 12.26 19.10 17.65
CA SER A 148 12.04 17.90 18.44
C SER A 148 10.98 17.00 17.83
N THR A 149 11.03 15.70 18.15
CA THR A 149 10.03 14.73 17.67
C THR A 149 9.13 14.28 18.80
N MET A 150 7.85 14.06 18.47
CA MET A 150 6.89 13.45 19.37
C MET A 150 6.22 12.27 18.70
N LEU A 151 5.91 11.23 19.47
CA LEU A 151 5.22 10.03 19.04
C LEU A 151 3.81 9.99 19.60
N ILE A 152 2.81 9.96 18.74
CA ILE A 152 1.40 10.02 19.15
C ILE A 152 0.62 8.90 18.48
N ASN A 153 -0.17 8.16 19.29
CA ASN A 153 -1.05 7.11 18.76
C ASN A 153 -2.05 7.68 17.76
N PHE A 154 -2.10 7.09 16.56
CA PHE A 154 -2.99 7.50 15.49
C PHE A 154 -4.41 6.95 15.75
N ASN A 155 -5.25 7.80 16.28
CA ASN A 155 -6.66 7.51 16.54
C ASN A 155 -7.51 8.78 16.42
N LYS A 156 -8.84 8.61 16.37
CA LYS A 156 -9.79 9.73 16.22
C LYS A 156 -9.85 10.71 17.40
N TYR A 157 -9.35 10.30 18.56
CA TYR A 157 -9.34 11.17 19.76
C TYR A 157 -8.16 12.12 19.70
N ASN A 158 -6.98 11.61 19.32
CA ASN A 158 -5.80 12.44 19.17
C ASN A 158 -5.84 13.26 17.87
N PHE A 159 -6.47 12.70 16.81
CA PHE A 159 -6.55 13.35 15.50
C PHE A 159 -8.02 13.45 15.04
N PRO A 160 -8.78 14.40 15.57
CA PRO A 160 -10.22 14.54 15.31
C PRO A 160 -10.54 14.98 13.88
N LYS A 161 -9.61 15.66 13.21
CA LYS A 161 -9.81 16.15 11.84
C LYS A 161 -8.60 15.83 10.98
N ILE A 162 -8.84 15.22 9.81
CA ILE A 162 -7.82 14.87 8.82
C ILE A 162 -8.32 15.28 7.44
N SER A 163 -7.52 16.08 6.72
CA SER A 163 -7.79 16.52 5.36
C SER A 163 -6.59 16.24 4.46
N ILE A 164 -6.62 15.11 3.76
CA ILE A 164 -5.55 14.74 2.82
C ILE A 164 -5.45 15.73 1.65
N LYS A 165 -6.60 16.25 1.17
CA LYS A 165 -6.64 17.25 0.10
C LYS A 165 -5.90 18.53 0.47
N GLU A 166 -6.05 18.97 1.70
CA GLU A 166 -5.41 20.17 2.26
C GLU A 166 -4.05 19.86 2.87
N LYS A 167 -3.65 18.58 2.90
CA LYS A 167 -2.43 18.09 3.57
C LYS A 167 -2.34 18.59 5.03
N SER A 168 -3.45 18.48 5.75
CA SER A 168 -3.57 18.98 7.11
C SER A 168 -4.18 17.92 8.04
N ILE A 169 -3.67 17.86 9.25
CA ILE A 169 -4.17 17.02 10.34
C ILE A 169 -4.26 17.88 11.60
N THR A 170 -5.36 17.78 12.32
CA THR A 170 -5.53 18.47 13.61
C THR A 170 -5.23 17.52 14.75
N LEU A 171 -4.33 17.93 15.63
CA LEU A 171 -3.94 17.21 16.84
C LEU A 171 -4.66 17.83 18.04
N ASP A 172 -5.33 16.97 18.83
CA ASP A 172 -5.91 17.33 20.13
C ASP A 172 -4.97 16.82 21.23
N PHE A 173 -4.27 17.76 21.89
CA PHE A 173 -3.50 17.46 23.08
C PHE A 173 -4.43 17.43 24.29
N LYS A 174 -4.68 16.26 24.84
CA LYS A 174 -5.28 16.11 26.17
C LYS A 174 -4.24 15.76 27.21
#